data_8be4d3f7610bacce6689f338fee06688
#
_entry.id   8be4d3f7610bacce6689f338fee06688
#
_cell.length_a   1.000
_cell.length_b   1.000
_cell.length_c   1.000
_cell.angle_alpha   90.00
_cell.angle_beta   90.00
_cell.angle_gamma   90.00
#
_symmetry.space_group_name_H-M   'P 1'
#
loop_
_entity.id
_entity.type
_entity.pdbx_description
1 polymer ?
#
loop_
_entity_poly.entity_id
_entity_poly.type
_entity_poly.pdbx_seq_one_letter_code
_entity_poly.pdbx_strand_id
1 'polypeptide(L)'
;ASDVYKRQGAGTDTIRIFGVDKLHGGTYAIIPDQIEAGTYMAAVAACGGQVLVRGIIPKHMDCITAKLQEMGVQVEEQDDTLLVRRSGKLRRTNVKTLPYPGFPTDMQPQITVALCLAEGTSMVTEGVWDNRYRYVGELTRMGAQIRVEGRSAVFEGVDHLTAASVQAYDLRAGAAMVIAALAAEGTSEVSNVHYIERGYENIIGKLRNLGAQIDSVECDETVETRQIG
;
A
#
# COMPACT_ATOMS: atom_id res chain seq x y z
N ALA A 1 -10.63 8.67 -26.77
CA ALA A 1 -9.48 8.16 -27.48
C ALA A 1 -8.62 9.33 -27.94
N SER A 2 -7.51 9.56 -27.29
CA SER A 2 -6.56 10.52 -27.77
C SER A 2 -5.92 9.96 -29.03
N ASP A 3 -6.13 10.63 -30.12
CA ASP A 3 -5.41 10.42 -31.36
C ASP A 3 -3.90 10.37 -31.04
N VAL A 4 -3.23 9.29 -31.43
CA VAL A 4 -1.80 9.04 -31.17
C VAL A 4 -0.93 10.21 -31.61
N TYR A 5 -1.38 10.99 -32.60
CA TYR A 5 -0.67 12.16 -33.11
C TYR A 5 -0.88 13.42 -32.27
N LYS A 6 -1.93 13.49 -31.44
CA LYS A 6 -2.26 14.67 -30.62
C LYS A 6 -1.74 14.60 -29.21
N ARG A 7 -1.33 13.41 -28.73
CA ARG A 7 -0.69 13.20 -27.43
C ARG A 7 0.55 12.35 -27.59
N GLN A 8 1.70 12.89 -27.19
CA GLN A 8 3.02 12.23 -27.25
C GLN A 8 3.65 12.19 -25.86
N GLY A 9 4.55 11.25 -25.63
CA GLY A 9 5.32 11.13 -24.40
C GLY A 9 4.59 10.40 -23.26
N ALA A 10 3.51 9.66 -23.55
CA ALA A 10 2.87 8.79 -22.54
C ALA A 10 3.89 7.73 -22.05
N GLY A 11 4.03 7.58 -20.72
CA GLY A 11 5.03 6.70 -20.11
C GLY A 11 6.39 7.38 -19.86
N THR A 12 6.52 8.66 -20.14
CA THR A 12 7.68 9.50 -19.81
C THR A 12 7.28 10.57 -18.78
N ASP A 13 8.26 11.34 -18.31
CA ASP A 13 8.05 12.48 -17.41
C ASP A 13 7.39 13.70 -18.07
N THR A 14 7.27 13.69 -19.40
CA THR A 14 6.74 14.81 -20.18
C THR A 14 5.67 14.35 -21.15
N ILE A 15 4.46 14.88 -21.01
CA ILE A 15 3.37 14.64 -21.95
C ILE A 15 3.12 15.92 -22.75
N ARG A 16 3.25 15.82 -24.08
CA ARG A 16 2.89 16.90 -25.02
C ARG A 16 1.50 16.64 -25.57
N ILE A 17 0.62 17.61 -25.45
CA ILE A 17 -0.76 17.54 -25.93
C ILE A 17 -0.97 18.67 -26.93
N PHE A 18 -1.42 18.34 -28.14
CA PHE A 18 -1.88 19.31 -29.12
C PHE A 18 -3.39 19.48 -28.94
N GLY A 19 -3.80 20.72 -28.65
CA GLY A 19 -5.19 21.06 -28.45
C GLY A 19 -6.07 20.77 -29.68
N VAL A 20 -7.37 20.63 -29.47
CA VAL A 20 -8.40 20.46 -30.53
C VAL A 20 -9.52 21.46 -30.31
N ASP A 21 -10.19 21.86 -31.38
CA ASP A 21 -11.26 22.85 -31.29
C ASP A 21 -12.48 22.36 -30.54
N LYS A 22 -12.75 21.04 -30.56
CA LYS A 22 -13.87 20.42 -29.88
C LYS A 22 -13.52 19.02 -29.38
N LEU A 23 -13.91 18.74 -28.14
CA LEU A 23 -13.88 17.40 -27.59
C LEU A 23 -15.15 16.63 -27.96
N HIS A 24 -15.04 15.32 -28.10
CA HIS A 24 -16.16 14.40 -28.33
C HIS A 24 -16.17 13.30 -27.27
N GLY A 25 -17.32 12.67 -27.06
CA GLY A 25 -17.44 11.51 -26.19
C GLY A 25 -16.74 10.29 -26.77
N GLY A 26 -16.46 9.34 -25.91
CA GLY A 26 -15.87 8.05 -26.29
C GLY A 26 -16.10 7.00 -25.22
N THR A 27 -15.83 5.75 -25.57
CA THR A 27 -15.82 4.61 -24.63
C THR A 27 -14.38 4.26 -24.30
N TYR A 28 -14.09 4.11 -23.00
CA TYR A 28 -12.77 3.75 -22.52
C TYR A 28 -12.87 2.74 -21.37
N ALA A 29 -12.12 1.67 -21.44
CA ALA A 29 -11.98 0.74 -20.32
C ALA A 29 -10.91 1.27 -19.35
N ILE A 30 -11.29 1.43 -18.07
CA ILE A 30 -10.34 1.85 -17.03
C ILE A 30 -9.32 0.72 -16.82
N ILE A 31 -8.04 1.10 -16.73
CA ILE A 31 -6.96 0.14 -16.46
C ILE A 31 -7.02 -0.33 -15.01
N PRO A 32 -6.52 -1.57 -14.70
CA PRO A 32 -6.43 -2.08 -13.34
C PRO A 32 -5.63 -1.15 -12.41
N ASP A 33 -6.06 -1.08 -11.15
CA ASP A 33 -5.36 -0.29 -10.12
C ASP A 33 -4.12 -1.03 -9.61
N GLN A 34 -2.95 -0.52 -9.99
CA GLN A 34 -1.66 -1.05 -9.51
C GLN A 34 -1.48 -0.93 -7.99
N ILE A 35 -2.12 0.05 -7.36
CA ILE A 35 -1.97 0.28 -5.92
C ILE A 35 -2.81 -0.72 -5.13
N GLU A 36 -4.03 -1.01 -5.58
CA GLU A 36 -4.82 -2.08 -4.97
C GLU A 36 -4.09 -3.42 -5.09
N ALA A 37 -3.61 -3.77 -6.28
CA ALA A 37 -2.82 -4.99 -6.50
C ALA A 37 -1.57 -5.04 -5.61
N GLY A 38 -0.80 -3.96 -5.58
CA GLY A 38 0.40 -3.83 -4.74
C GLY A 38 0.11 -3.94 -3.24
N THR A 39 -1.07 -3.49 -2.80
CA THR A 39 -1.51 -3.62 -1.40
C THR A 39 -1.66 -5.09 -1.00
N TYR A 40 -2.27 -5.94 -1.83
CA TYR A 40 -2.33 -7.38 -1.56
C TYR A 40 -0.96 -8.05 -1.64
N MET A 41 -0.08 -7.62 -2.55
CA MET A 41 1.31 -8.10 -2.59
C MET A 41 2.07 -7.74 -1.30
N ALA A 42 1.90 -6.52 -0.78
CA ALA A 42 2.47 -6.10 0.49
C ALA A 42 1.88 -6.86 1.69
N ALA A 43 0.58 -7.19 1.64
CA ALA A 43 -0.05 -8.05 2.65
C ALA A 43 0.59 -9.45 2.69
N VAL A 44 0.86 -10.07 1.53
CA VAL A 44 1.62 -11.34 1.47
C VAL A 44 3.02 -11.16 2.02
N ALA A 45 3.69 -10.05 1.72
CA ALA A 45 5.01 -9.76 2.26
C ALA A 45 4.97 -9.66 3.80
N ALA A 46 4.00 -8.98 4.38
CA ALA A 46 3.90 -8.79 5.83
C ALA A 46 3.38 -10.04 6.57
N CYS A 47 2.34 -10.70 6.06
CA CYS A 47 1.67 -11.81 6.74
C CYS A 47 2.22 -13.21 6.36
N GLY A 48 2.93 -13.32 5.23
CA GLY A 48 3.33 -14.60 4.65
C GLY A 48 2.23 -15.26 3.82
N GLY A 49 2.49 -16.49 3.39
CA GLY A 49 1.55 -17.25 2.58
C GLY A 49 1.67 -16.99 1.08
N GLN A 50 0.56 -17.17 0.35
CA GLN A 50 0.54 -17.13 -1.11
C GLN A 50 -0.77 -16.55 -1.62
N VAL A 51 -0.69 -15.63 -2.60
CA VAL A 51 -1.86 -15.06 -3.28
C VAL A 51 -1.59 -14.97 -4.79
N LEU A 52 -2.60 -15.30 -5.59
CA LEU A 52 -2.63 -15.06 -7.03
C LEU A 52 -3.42 -13.77 -7.32
N VAL A 53 -2.73 -12.73 -7.77
CA VAL A 53 -3.32 -11.46 -8.20
C VAL A 53 -3.61 -11.54 -9.69
N ARG A 54 -4.86 -11.28 -10.10
CA ARG A 54 -5.32 -11.41 -11.49
C ARG A 54 -5.85 -10.10 -12.04
N GLY A 55 -5.90 -10.00 -13.38
CA GLY A 55 -6.46 -8.83 -14.06
C GLY A 55 -5.61 -7.59 -13.86
N ILE A 56 -4.30 -7.74 -13.93
CA ILE A 56 -3.32 -6.66 -13.76
C ILE A 56 -2.59 -6.39 -15.08
N ILE A 57 -1.86 -5.30 -15.13
CA ILE A 57 -0.86 -5.04 -16.16
C ILE A 57 0.52 -5.22 -15.50
N PRO A 58 1.22 -6.36 -15.72
CA PRO A 58 2.45 -6.69 -15.00
C PRO A 58 3.49 -5.58 -15.05
N LYS A 59 3.67 -4.97 -16.21
CA LYS A 59 4.59 -3.83 -16.39
C LYS A 59 4.34 -2.65 -15.45
N HIS A 60 3.10 -2.45 -15.01
CA HIS A 60 2.79 -1.41 -14.02
C HIS A 60 3.25 -1.81 -12.61
N MET A 61 3.51 -3.10 -12.38
CA MET A 61 3.94 -3.64 -11.10
C MET A 61 5.46 -3.74 -10.95
N ASP A 62 6.24 -3.49 -12.00
CA ASP A 62 7.70 -3.75 -12.06
C ASP A 62 8.45 -3.20 -10.83
N CYS A 63 8.23 -1.95 -10.48
CA CYS A 63 8.94 -1.32 -9.37
C CYS A 63 8.53 -1.87 -7.99
N ILE A 64 7.25 -2.27 -7.82
CA ILE A 64 6.75 -2.90 -6.59
C ILE A 64 7.30 -4.31 -6.49
N THR A 65 7.19 -5.09 -7.57
CA THR A 65 7.71 -6.45 -7.69
C THR A 65 9.21 -6.50 -7.38
N ALA A 66 10.00 -5.60 -7.98
CA ALA A 66 11.44 -5.55 -7.75
C ALA A 66 11.77 -5.34 -6.26
N LYS A 67 11.08 -4.44 -5.57
CA LYS A 67 11.32 -4.20 -4.14
C LYS A 67 10.90 -5.37 -3.26
N LEU A 68 9.79 -6.01 -3.55
CA LEU A 68 9.36 -7.22 -2.83
C LEU A 68 10.33 -8.39 -3.06
N GLN A 69 10.85 -8.55 -4.28
CA GLN A 69 11.87 -9.57 -4.58
C GLN A 69 13.19 -9.30 -3.85
N GLU A 70 13.64 -8.03 -3.77
CA GLU A 70 14.79 -7.64 -2.94
C GLU A 70 14.59 -8.05 -1.47
N MET A 71 13.35 -7.95 -0.96
CA MET A 71 12.99 -8.39 0.39
C MET A 71 12.88 -9.91 0.56
N GLY A 72 13.00 -10.69 -0.52
CA GLY A 72 12.93 -12.15 -0.49
C GLY A 72 11.53 -12.72 -0.76
N VAL A 73 10.58 -11.90 -1.18
CA VAL A 73 9.28 -12.35 -1.66
C VAL A 73 9.43 -12.93 -3.05
N GLN A 74 8.85 -14.09 -3.30
CA GLN A 74 8.81 -14.70 -4.62
C GLN A 74 7.63 -14.13 -5.41
N VAL A 75 7.88 -13.63 -6.60
CA VAL A 75 6.86 -13.12 -7.51
C VAL A 75 7.08 -13.75 -8.88
N GLU A 76 6.09 -14.51 -9.33
CA GLU A 76 6.08 -15.17 -10.64
C GLU A 76 5.01 -14.51 -11.51
N GLU A 77 5.42 -14.02 -12.68
CA GLU A 77 4.54 -13.36 -13.64
C GLU A 77 4.06 -14.38 -14.70
N GLN A 78 2.75 -14.35 -14.98
CA GLN A 78 2.16 -15.10 -16.08
C GLN A 78 0.99 -14.30 -16.67
N ASP A 79 1.10 -13.91 -17.93
CA ASP A 79 0.10 -13.11 -18.67
C ASP A 79 -0.35 -11.86 -17.90
N ASP A 80 -1.59 -11.82 -17.41
CA ASP A 80 -2.19 -10.76 -16.63
C ASP A 80 -2.25 -11.07 -15.12
N THR A 81 -1.38 -11.99 -14.65
CA THR A 81 -1.38 -12.46 -13.26
C THR A 81 -0.01 -12.39 -12.62
N LEU A 82 0.02 -12.20 -11.30
CA LEU A 82 1.20 -12.37 -10.46
C LEU A 82 0.91 -13.35 -9.33
N LEU A 83 1.72 -14.40 -9.23
CA LEU A 83 1.71 -15.30 -8.09
C LEU A 83 2.76 -14.81 -7.09
N VAL A 84 2.29 -14.37 -5.93
CA VAL A 84 3.13 -13.78 -4.87
C VAL A 84 3.21 -14.75 -3.70
N ARG A 85 4.42 -15.07 -3.22
CA ARG A 85 4.66 -16.00 -2.10
C ARG A 85 5.72 -15.46 -1.15
N ARG A 86 5.48 -15.65 0.14
CA ARG A 86 6.51 -15.48 1.18
C ARG A 86 6.46 -16.65 2.16
N SER A 87 7.56 -17.38 2.25
CA SER A 87 7.72 -18.50 3.18
C SER A 87 8.86 -18.32 4.20
N GLY A 88 9.75 -17.37 3.95
CA GLY A 88 10.91 -17.08 4.80
C GLY A 88 10.83 -15.71 5.47
N LYS A 89 11.91 -15.35 6.16
CA LYS A 89 12.08 -14.01 6.74
C LYS A 89 12.30 -12.97 5.66
N LEU A 90 11.78 -11.77 5.90
CA LEU A 90 12.02 -10.63 5.03
C LEU A 90 13.43 -10.08 5.24
N ARG A 91 14.03 -9.63 4.17
CA ARG A 91 15.32 -8.92 4.17
C ARG A 91 15.12 -7.43 4.01
N ARG A 92 15.98 -6.65 4.63
CA ARG A 92 15.99 -5.19 4.48
C ARG A 92 16.11 -4.77 3.02
N THR A 93 15.50 -3.65 2.67
CA THR A 93 15.74 -2.93 1.41
C THR A 93 15.52 -1.44 1.61
N ASN A 94 16.07 -0.62 0.72
CA ASN A 94 15.83 0.81 0.71
C ASN A 94 14.86 1.16 -0.42
N VAL A 95 13.90 2.03 -0.11
CA VAL A 95 12.88 2.48 -1.05
C VAL A 95 12.96 4.00 -1.21
N LYS A 96 12.91 4.47 -2.46
CA LYS A 96 12.74 5.89 -2.76
C LYS A 96 11.51 6.06 -3.64
N THR A 97 10.54 6.82 -3.18
CA THR A 97 9.37 7.14 -3.99
C THR A 97 9.73 8.15 -5.06
N LEU A 98 9.22 7.94 -6.26
CA LEU A 98 9.47 8.76 -7.43
C LEU A 98 8.21 8.79 -8.31
N PRO A 99 8.03 9.83 -9.15
CA PRO A 99 7.04 9.78 -10.21
C PRO A 99 7.20 8.54 -11.11
N TYR A 100 6.10 8.12 -11.73
CA TYR A 100 6.11 7.00 -12.67
C TYR A 100 7.24 7.16 -13.72
N PRO A 101 8.01 6.10 -14.04
CA PRO A 101 7.84 4.69 -13.65
C PRO A 101 8.57 4.27 -12.34
N GLY A 102 8.91 5.21 -11.46
CA GLY A 102 9.53 4.91 -10.18
C GLY A 102 8.55 4.31 -9.16
N PHE A 103 9.06 4.01 -7.95
CA PHE A 103 8.23 3.43 -6.88
C PHE A 103 7.16 4.44 -6.44
N PRO A 104 5.86 4.09 -6.52
CA PRO A 104 4.79 5.04 -6.29
C PRO A 104 4.67 5.43 -4.81
N THR A 105 4.49 6.73 -4.56
CA THR A 105 4.25 7.26 -3.20
C THR A 105 3.02 6.63 -2.53
N ASP A 106 2.03 6.19 -3.32
CA ASP A 106 0.83 5.53 -2.82
C ASP A 106 1.07 4.11 -2.30
N MET A 107 2.21 3.50 -2.61
CA MET A 107 2.66 2.24 -2.03
C MET A 107 3.60 2.42 -0.84
N GLN A 108 4.00 3.65 -0.54
CA GLN A 108 4.94 3.93 0.54
C GLN A 108 4.41 3.44 1.91
N PRO A 109 3.16 3.67 2.35
CA PRO A 109 2.69 3.16 3.64
C PRO A 109 2.63 1.62 3.69
N GLN A 110 2.22 0.95 2.62
CA GLN A 110 2.07 -0.50 2.59
C GLN A 110 3.42 -1.22 2.64
N ILE A 111 4.41 -0.75 1.86
CA ILE A 111 5.75 -1.36 1.89
C ILE A 111 6.43 -1.16 3.24
N THR A 112 6.17 -0.05 3.94
CA THR A 112 6.78 0.21 5.25
C THR A 112 6.33 -0.79 6.32
N VAL A 113 5.10 -1.32 6.24
CA VAL A 113 4.66 -2.40 7.13
C VAL A 113 5.56 -3.63 6.97
N ALA A 114 5.82 -4.04 5.73
CA ALA A 114 6.72 -5.16 5.47
C ALA A 114 8.16 -4.85 5.90
N LEU A 115 8.63 -3.61 5.76
CA LEU A 115 9.96 -3.19 6.22
C LEU A 115 10.10 -3.21 7.75
N CYS A 116 9.01 -2.97 8.50
CA CYS A 116 9.03 -3.14 9.96
C CYS A 116 9.33 -4.58 10.40
N LEU A 117 9.03 -5.57 9.54
CA LEU A 117 9.22 -6.99 9.80
C LEU A 117 10.45 -7.58 9.08
N ALA A 118 11.23 -6.74 8.38
CA ALA A 118 12.39 -7.16 7.62
C ALA A 118 13.66 -7.15 8.48
N GLU A 119 14.45 -8.23 8.45
CA GLU A 119 15.70 -8.31 9.21
C GLU A 119 16.69 -7.21 8.80
N GLY A 120 17.16 -6.44 9.79
CA GLY A 120 18.11 -5.34 9.64
C GLY A 120 17.46 -3.98 9.45
N THR A 121 18.25 -3.01 9.02
CA THR A 121 17.85 -1.60 8.90
C THR A 121 17.47 -1.26 7.47
N SER A 122 16.27 -0.75 7.27
CA SER A 122 15.76 -0.24 5.98
C SER A 122 15.58 1.28 6.01
N MET A 123 15.64 1.91 4.86
CA MET A 123 15.36 3.35 4.74
C MET A 123 14.34 3.61 3.63
N VAL A 124 13.37 4.45 3.91
CA VAL A 124 12.43 4.97 2.93
C VAL A 124 12.63 6.46 2.77
N THR A 125 12.81 6.93 1.54
CA THR A 125 12.89 8.37 1.22
C THR A 125 11.68 8.74 0.37
N GLU A 126 10.87 9.66 0.88
CA GLU A 126 9.71 10.19 0.16
C GLU A 126 10.12 11.31 -0.79
N GLY A 127 10.01 11.04 -2.09
CA GLY A 127 10.44 11.96 -3.14
C GLY A 127 9.32 12.83 -3.74
N VAL A 128 8.06 12.53 -3.40
CA VAL A 128 6.88 13.15 -4.05
C VAL A 128 6.12 14.07 -3.11
N TRP A 129 5.73 13.56 -1.93
CA TRP A 129 4.91 14.29 -0.97
C TRP A 129 5.67 14.76 0.26
N ASP A 130 5.30 15.93 0.77
CA ASP A 130 5.73 16.38 2.08
C ASP A 130 4.85 15.74 3.16
N ASN A 131 5.44 15.50 4.36
CA ASN A 131 4.72 15.02 5.54
C ASN A 131 3.93 13.71 5.34
N ARG A 132 4.48 12.74 4.57
CA ARG A 132 3.83 11.46 4.24
C ARG A 132 3.84 10.45 5.39
N TYR A 133 4.61 10.67 6.45
CA TYR A 133 4.84 9.71 7.54
C TYR A 133 3.88 9.85 8.74
N ARG A 134 2.72 10.47 8.58
CA ARG A 134 1.76 10.68 9.68
C ARG A 134 1.29 9.38 10.35
N TYR A 135 1.24 8.28 9.61
CA TYR A 135 0.84 6.96 10.10
C TYR A 135 1.92 6.25 10.94
N VAL A 136 3.15 6.73 10.95
CA VAL A 136 4.27 6.09 11.67
C VAL A 136 3.99 5.96 13.16
N GLY A 137 3.29 6.95 13.76
CA GLY A 137 2.88 6.88 15.15
C GLY A 137 2.02 5.64 15.48
N GLU A 138 1.16 5.23 14.54
CA GLU A 138 0.32 4.05 14.70
C GLU A 138 1.15 2.76 14.62
N LEU A 139 2.10 2.66 13.68
CA LEU A 139 3.02 1.52 13.61
C LEU A 139 3.92 1.43 14.85
N THR A 140 4.38 2.56 15.38
CA THR A 140 5.16 2.60 16.62
C THR A 140 4.33 2.10 17.81
N ARG A 141 3.04 2.42 17.86
CA ARG A 141 2.11 1.87 18.87
C ARG A 141 1.97 0.35 18.78
N MET A 142 2.13 -0.21 17.58
CA MET A 142 2.17 -1.66 17.32
C MET A 142 3.55 -2.29 17.57
N GLY A 143 4.50 -1.55 18.12
CA GLY A 143 5.84 -2.04 18.44
C GLY A 143 6.91 -1.84 17.36
N ALA A 144 6.57 -1.21 16.23
CA ALA A 144 7.56 -0.94 15.19
C ALA A 144 8.61 0.09 15.66
N GLN A 145 9.86 -0.12 15.26
CA GLN A 145 10.98 0.77 15.55
C GLN A 145 11.26 1.65 14.32
N ILE A 146 10.78 2.88 14.37
CA ILE A 146 10.83 3.81 13.23
C ILE A 146 11.33 5.18 13.71
N ARG A 147 12.27 5.76 12.95
CA ARG A 147 12.72 7.14 13.14
C ARG A 147 12.52 7.93 11.86
N VAL A 148 11.79 9.03 11.94
CA VAL A 148 11.51 9.93 10.81
C VAL A 148 12.40 11.15 10.91
N GLU A 149 13.10 11.48 9.81
CA GLU A 149 13.93 12.67 9.67
C GLU A 149 13.62 13.35 8.33
N GLY A 150 12.84 14.41 8.38
CA GLY A 150 12.39 15.13 7.19
C GLY A 150 11.61 14.24 6.22
N ARG A 151 12.17 14.04 5.03
CA ARG A 151 11.59 13.18 3.97
C ARG A 151 12.06 11.73 4.03
N SER A 152 12.83 11.34 5.01
CA SER A 152 13.34 9.98 5.16
C SER A 152 12.87 9.37 6.48
N ALA A 153 12.63 8.07 6.45
CA ALA A 153 12.36 7.28 7.65
C ALA A 153 13.26 6.04 7.65
N VAL A 154 13.80 5.74 8.83
CA VAL A 154 14.62 4.54 9.09
C VAL A 154 13.79 3.55 9.88
N PHE A 155 13.79 2.31 9.44
CA PHE A 155 13.05 1.20 9.99
C PHE A 155 14.03 0.14 10.50
N GLU A 156 13.98 -0.14 11.79
CA GLU A 156 14.68 -1.29 12.37
C GLU A 156 13.69 -2.46 12.42
N GLY A 157 14.04 -3.57 11.79
CA GLY A 157 13.17 -4.75 11.75
C GLY A 157 12.91 -5.32 13.14
N VAL A 158 11.66 -5.67 13.40
CA VAL A 158 11.22 -6.38 14.61
C VAL A 158 10.74 -7.78 14.26
N ASP A 159 10.78 -8.71 15.22
CA ASP A 159 10.34 -10.09 14.97
C ASP A 159 8.83 -10.18 14.72
N HIS A 160 8.03 -9.34 15.38
CA HIS A 160 6.58 -9.25 15.24
C HIS A 160 6.07 -7.86 15.59
N LEU A 161 4.88 -7.53 15.08
CA LEU A 161 4.07 -6.42 15.56
C LEU A 161 3.08 -6.92 16.60
N THR A 162 2.72 -6.06 17.54
CA THR A 162 1.71 -6.34 18.58
C THR A 162 0.38 -5.70 18.23
N ALA A 163 -0.70 -6.35 18.63
CA ALA A 163 -2.04 -5.81 18.45
C ALA A 163 -2.23 -4.46 19.15
N ALA A 164 -2.95 -3.56 18.50
CA ALA A 164 -3.31 -2.24 19.04
C ALA A 164 -4.57 -1.69 18.38
N SER A 165 -5.21 -0.70 19.04
CA SER A 165 -6.19 0.16 18.39
C SER A 165 -5.46 1.27 17.65
N VAL A 166 -5.62 1.33 16.32
CA VAL A 166 -4.96 2.25 15.40
C VAL A 166 -5.97 2.98 14.52
N GLN A 167 -5.56 4.09 13.92
CA GLN A 167 -6.45 4.93 13.12
C GLN A 167 -5.97 5.04 11.67
N ALA A 168 -6.93 5.00 10.74
CA ALA A 168 -6.69 5.40 9.35
C ALA A 168 -6.68 6.92 9.25
N TYR A 169 -5.60 7.52 8.73
CA TYR A 169 -5.49 8.96 8.49
C TYR A 169 -5.83 9.36 7.05
N ASP A 170 -5.66 8.45 6.14
CA ASP A 170 -5.98 8.58 4.72
C ASP A 170 -6.19 7.20 4.09
N LEU A 171 -6.56 7.18 2.82
CA LEU A 171 -6.82 5.97 2.04
C LEU A 171 -5.67 4.94 2.11
N ARG A 172 -4.44 5.37 1.86
CA ARG A 172 -3.28 4.48 1.71
C ARG A 172 -2.68 4.09 3.07
N ALA A 173 -2.61 5.05 3.98
CA ALA A 173 -2.24 4.79 5.36
C ALA A 173 -3.23 3.84 6.03
N GLY A 174 -4.53 4.01 5.79
CA GLY A 174 -5.56 3.11 6.30
C GLY A 174 -5.38 1.67 5.81
N ALA A 175 -5.17 1.48 4.50
CA ALA A 175 -4.88 0.15 3.95
C ALA A 175 -3.60 -0.47 4.57
N ALA A 176 -2.57 0.33 4.81
CA ALA A 176 -1.37 -0.11 5.50
C ALA A 176 -1.65 -0.54 6.95
N MET A 177 -2.52 0.18 7.67
CA MET A 177 -2.93 -0.21 9.04
C MET A 177 -3.69 -1.54 9.05
N VAL A 178 -4.53 -1.81 8.05
CA VAL A 178 -5.17 -3.13 7.89
C VAL A 178 -4.12 -4.23 7.69
N ILE A 179 -3.12 -4.01 6.84
CA ILE A 179 -2.02 -4.98 6.66
C ILE A 179 -1.25 -5.18 7.96
N ALA A 180 -0.92 -4.09 8.68
CA ALA A 180 -0.21 -4.16 9.95
C ALA A 180 -1.02 -4.93 11.01
N ALA A 181 -2.32 -4.69 11.09
CA ALA A 181 -3.24 -5.40 11.98
C ALA A 181 -3.29 -6.91 11.68
N LEU A 182 -3.32 -7.29 10.40
CA LEU A 182 -3.29 -8.70 9.97
C LEU A 182 -1.96 -9.40 10.27
N ALA A 183 -0.85 -8.65 10.25
CA ALA A 183 0.49 -9.17 10.52
C ALA A 183 0.84 -9.18 12.02
N ALA A 184 0.06 -8.50 12.86
CA ALA A 184 0.32 -8.39 14.30
C ALA A 184 -0.14 -9.63 15.08
N GLU A 185 0.51 -9.89 16.20
CA GLU A 185 0.07 -10.89 17.16
C GLU A 185 -1.08 -10.34 18.03
N GLY A 186 -2.23 -11.02 18.04
CA GLY A 186 -3.43 -10.65 18.78
C GLY A 186 -4.50 -10.00 17.91
N THR A 187 -5.47 -9.32 18.53
CA THR A 187 -6.58 -8.66 17.83
C THR A 187 -6.38 -7.14 17.83
N SER A 188 -6.29 -6.56 16.65
CA SER A 188 -6.18 -5.11 16.45
C SER A 188 -7.52 -4.52 16.01
N GLU A 189 -7.72 -3.26 16.31
CA GLU A 189 -8.85 -2.46 15.84
C GLU A 189 -8.34 -1.34 14.93
N VAL A 190 -8.97 -1.18 13.76
CA VAL A 190 -8.65 -0.10 12.82
C VAL A 190 -9.86 0.81 12.69
N SER A 191 -9.76 2.03 13.19
CA SER A 191 -10.84 3.03 13.11
C SER A 191 -10.72 3.94 11.87
N ASN A 192 -11.76 4.73 11.60
CA ASN A 192 -11.85 5.64 10.45
C ASN A 192 -11.77 4.92 9.08
N VAL A 193 -12.31 3.71 9.00
CA VAL A 193 -12.23 2.84 7.80
C VAL A 193 -12.91 3.44 6.56
N HIS A 194 -13.79 4.45 6.72
CA HIS A 194 -14.40 5.18 5.62
C HIS A 194 -13.36 5.80 4.65
N TYR A 195 -12.13 6.09 5.12
CA TYR A 195 -11.04 6.52 4.24
C TYR A 195 -10.62 5.41 3.29
N ILE A 196 -10.65 4.14 3.72
CA ILE A 196 -10.21 2.99 2.95
C ILE A 196 -11.25 2.65 1.88
N GLU A 197 -12.53 2.71 2.21
CA GLU A 197 -13.66 2.37 1.34
C GLU A 197 -13.75 3.26 0.09
N ARG A 198 -13.14 4.43 0.13
CA ARG A 198 -13.09 5.36 -1.02
C ARG A 198 -12.30 4.84 -2.21
N GLY A 199 -11.41 3.88 -2.04
CA GLY A 199 -10.54 3.40 -3.11
C GLY A 199 -10.21 1.91 -3.07
N TYR A 200 -10.75 1.17 -2.11
CA TYR A 200 -10.64 -0.29 -2.04
C TYR A 200 -12.04 -0.89 -2.00
N GLU A 201 -12.48 -1.41 -3.15
CA GLU A 201 -13.77 -2.08 -3.22
C GLU A 201 -13.77 -3.34 -2.36
N ASN A 202 -14.64 -3.36 -1.33
CA ASN A 202 -14.87 -4.53 -0.47
C ASN A 202 -13.58 -5.21 0.04
N ILE A 203 -12.63 -4.41 0.55
CA ILE A 203 -11.33 -4.92 1.03
C ILE A 203 -11.50 -6.02 2.09
N ILE A 204 -12.47 -5.88 3.01
CA ILE A 204 -12.75 -6.85 4.08
C ILE A 204 -13.18 -8.19 3.47
N GLY A 205 -14.13 -8.18 2.54
CA GLY A 205 -14.59 -9.39 1.87
C GLY A 205 -13.49 -10.09 1.06
N LYS A 206 -12.67 -9.31 0.36
CA LYS A 206 -11.51 -9.85 -0.39
C LYS A 206 -10.49 -10.48 0.55
N LEU A 207 -10.13 -9.83 1.65
CA LEU A 207 -9.18 -10.36 2.64
C LEU A 207 -9.73 -11.62 3.35
N ARG A 208 -11.02 -11.64 3.70
CA ARG A 208 -11.66 -12.87 4.24
C ARG A 208 -11.57 -14.03 3.28
N ASN A 209 -11.85 -13.81 2.00
CA ASN A 209 -11.76 -14.85 0.97
C ASN A 209 -10.32 -15.37 0.79
N LEU A 210 -9.32 -14.60 1.19
CA LEU A 210 -7.91 -15.01 1.25
C LEU A 210 -7.54 -15.70 2.57
N GLY A 211 -8.49 -15.83 3.51
CA GLY A 211 -8.29 -16.51 4.80
C GLY A 211 -7.98 -15.58 5.96
N ALA A 212 -8.05 -14.28 5.80
CA ALA A 212 -7.86 -13.33 6.89
C ALA A 212 -9.04 -13.38 7.89
N GLN A 213 -8.71 -13.32 9.18
CA GLN A 213 -9.70 -13.15 10.26
C GLN A 213 -9.94 -11.65 10.46
N ILE A 214 -10.91 -11.11 9.76
CA ILE A 214 -11.22 -9.68 9.76
C ILE A 214 -12.74 -9.48 9.70
N ASP A 215 -13.26 -8.58 10.53
CA ASP A 215 -14.66 -8.18 10.58
C ASP A 215 -14.81 -6.66 10.59
N SER A 216 -15.96 -6.15 10.13
CA SER A 216 -16.33 -4.77 10.38
C SER A 216 -17.31 -4.73 11.55
N VAL A 217 -17.11 -3.78 12.47
CA VAL A 217 -17.96 -3.53 13.61
C VAL A 217 -18.49 -2.12 13.47
N GLU A 218 -19.82 -1.97 13.52
CA GLU A 218 -20.44 -0.65 13.65
C GLU A 218 -20.26 -0.18 15.09
N CYS A 219 -19.52 0.93 15.26
CA CYS A 219 -19.47 1.61 16.55
C CYS A 219 -20.64 2.60 16.61
N ASP A 220 -21.58 2.41 17.51
CA ASP A 220 -22.58 3.42 17.82
C ASP A 220 -21.86 4.68 18.33
N GLU A 221 -21.90 5.77 17.56
CA GLU A 221 -21.37 7.10 17.94
C GLU A 221 -22.19 7.78 19.05
N THR A 222 -22.78 7.02 19.95
CA THR A 222 -23.49 7.53 21.11
C THR A 222 -22.73 7.20 22.38
N VAL A 223 -21.64 7.90 22.67
CA VAL A 223 -21.16 8.33 24.02
C VAL A 223 -19.82 9.06 23.86
N GLU A 224 -19.82 10.37 23.87
CA GLU A 224 -19.13 11.23 24.82
C GLU A 224 -19.02 12.68 24.32
N THR A 225 -20.15 13.40 24.41
CA THR A 225 -20.04 14.82 24.75
C THR A 225 -20.32 14.92 26.24
N ARG A 226 -19.42 14.49 27.10
CA ARG A 226 -19.40 14.94 28.49
C ARG A 226 -18.49 16.15 28.58
N GLN A 227 -19.14 17.28 28.65
CA GLN A 227 -18.66 18.56 29.15
C GLN A 227 -17.76 18.34 30.38
N ILE A 228 -16.52 18.80 30.27
CA ILE A 228 -15.73 19.20 31.43
C ILE A 228 -16.02 20.69 31.62
N GLY A 229 -16.85 21.01 32.65
CA GLY A 229 -17.04 22.35 33.17
C GLY A 229 -15.81 22.81 33.95
#